data_1c3686c1695e97621cec9ac1521ef2e6
#
_entry.id   1c3686c1695e97621cec9ac1521ef2e6
#
_cell.length_a   1.000
_cell.length_b   1.000
_cell.length_c   1.000
_cell.angle_alpha   90.00
_cell.angle_beta   90.00
_cell.angle_gamma   90.00
#
_symmetry.space_group_name_H-M   'P 1'
#
loop_
_entity.id
_entity.type
_entity.pdbx_description
1 polymer ?
#
loop_
_entity_poly.entity_id
_entity_poly.type
_entity_poly.pdbx_seq_one_letter_code
_entity_poly.pdbx_strand_id
1 'polypeptide(L)'
;MQFRVIIFIVLMTFMLSTATAAGETIYSWTDEKGVRHMTNIPPVQSNEKIDIIAIKPPQIVGEPEINFTEPEVSSASKSVTEVSIIENHVIVPVTLSYKLKKIQINLLLDTGSSNITLHRNIAKKLKVIETLKGSIRVAGGELIDAEGVILDTVTVGPHTKKNLLAGIIEHNGPAVDYDGLLGMNFLKNYQYTIDFDNQLLRWNQ
;
A
#
# COMPACT_ATOMS: atom_id res chain seq x y z
N MET A 1 -66.77 -7.75 27.67
CA MET A 1 -66.05 -7.93 26.39
C MET A 1 -64.81 -7.04 26.47
N GLN A 2 -63.67 -7.62 26.91
CA GLN A 2 -62.43 -6.88 27.14
C GLN A 2 -61.43 -7.28 26.04
N PHE A 3 -61.06 -6.34 25.16
CA PHE A 3 -60.02 -6.48 24.16
C PHE A 3 -58.64 -6.34 24.87
N ARG A 4 -57.90 -7.41 24.94
CA ARG A 4 -56.46 -7.39 25.34
C ARG A 4 -55.64 -7.05 24.10
N VAL A 5 -55.07 -5.84 24.10
CA VAL A 5 -54.06 -5.44 23.12
C VAL A 5 -52.73 -5.96 23.60
N ILE A 6 -52.18 -6.94 22.88
CA ILE A 6 -50.84 -7.46 23.09
C ILE A 6 -49.89 -6.59 22.23
N ILE A 7 -49.11 -5.73 22.90
CA ILE A 7 -48.02 -4.97 22.27
C ILE A 7 -46.81 -5.90 22.12
N PHE A 8 -46.52 -6.33 20.91
CA PHE A 8 -45.26 -7.00 20.60
C PHE A 8 -44.18 -5.93 20.46
N ILE A 9 -43.33 -5.79 21.49
CA ILE A 9 -42.07 -5.02 21.41
C ILE A 9 -41.07 -5.92 20.73
N VAL A 10 -40.84 -5.70 19.41
CA VAL A 10 -39.72 -6.28 18.68
C VAL A 10 -38.46 -5.50 19.08
N LEU A 11 -37.67 -6.10 19.96
CA LEU A 11 -36.35 -5.60 20.32
C LEU A 11 -35.42 -5.92 19.16
N MET A 12 -35.24 -4.93 18.26
CA MET A 12 -34.28 -5.02 17.15
C MET A 12 -32.88 -4.78 17.73
N THR A 13 -32.20 -5.87 18.12
CA THR A 13 -30.77 -5.86 18.48
C THR A 13 -29.97 -5.51 17.22
N PHE A 14 -29.57 -4.26 17.13
CA PHE A 14 -28.60 -3.78 16.17
C PHE A 14 -27.23 -4.38 16.54
N MET A 15 -26.87 -5.50 15.88
CA MET A 15 -25.53 -6.05 15.97
C MET A 15 -24.58 -5.04 15.31
N LEU A 16 -23.90 -4.25 16.15
CA LEU A 16 -22.75 -3.44 15.74
C LEU A 16 -21.63 -4.42 15.39
N SER A 17 -21.53 -4.77 14.09
CA SER A 17 -20.35 -5.47 13.57
C SER A 17 -19.17 -4.52 13.66
N THR A 18 -18.38 -4.63 14.71
CA THR A 18 -17.04 -4.03 14.74
C THR A 18 -16.20 -4.73 13.70
N ALA A 19 -16.05 -4.11 12.53
CA ALA A 19 -15.03 -4.53 11.58
C ALA A 19 -13.67 -4.30 12.25
N THR A 20 -13.10 -5.35 12.84
CA THR A 20 -11.69 -5.36 13.22
C THR A 20 -10.90 -5.18 11.94
N ALA A 21 -10.21 -4.04 11.82
CA ALA A 21 -9.21 -3.85 10.80
C ALA A 21 -8.15 -4.94 10.99
N ALA A 22 -8.23 -5.98 10.18
CA ALA A 22 -7.22 -7.02 10.15
C ALA A 22 -5.92 -6.38 9.71
N GLY A 23 -4.96 -6.24 10.61
CA GLY A 23 -3.61 -5.80 10.29
C GLY A 23 -3.03 -6.71 9.20
N GLU A 24 -2.35 -6.13 8.24
CA GLU A 24 -1.73 -6.89 7.15
C GLU A 24 -0.62 -7.76 7.75
N THR A 25 -0.74 -9.08 7.61
CA THR A 25 0.24 -10.04 8.14
C THR A 25 1.30 -10.30 7.08
N ILE A 26 2.56 -10.14 7.44
CA ILE A 26 3.70 -10.49 6.58
C ILE A 26 4.28 -11.81 7.08
N TYR A 27 4.40 -12.76 6.18
CA TYR A 27 5.06 -14.04 6.42
C TYR A 27 6.52 -13.95 5.96
N SER A 28 7.45 -14.41 6.79
CA SER A 28 8.87 -14.44 6.45
C SER A 28 9.43 -15.81 6.83
N TRP A 29 10.21 -16.41 5.94
CA TRP A 29 10.95 -17.66 6.21
C TRP A 29 12.29 -17.64 5.49
N THR A 30 13.19 -18.51 5.92
CA THR A 30 14.50 -18.69 5.28
C THR A 30 14.55 -20.09 4.71
N ASP A 31 14.89 -20.21 3.43
CA ASP A 31 15.00 -21.52 2.78
C ASP A 31 16.33 -22.23 3.14
N GLU A 32 16.48 -23.47 2.68
CA GLU A 32 17.65 -24.31 2.93
C GLU A 32 18.96 -23.71 2.36
N LYS A 33 18.87 -22.73 1.45
CA LYS A 33 20.01 -22.02 0.86
C LYS A 33 20.35 -20.74 1.63
N GLY A 34 19.65 -20.46 2.73
CA GLY A 34 19.84 -19.26 3.54
C GLY A 34 19.17 -18.01 2.96
N VAL A 35 18.33 -18.11 1.94
CA VAL A 35 17.60 -16.98 1.35
C VAL A 35 16.34 -16.71 2.16
N ARG A 36 16.17 -15.48 2.61
CA ARG A 36 14.99 -15.03 3.34
C ARG A 36 13.90 -14.59 2.37
N HIS A 37 12.75 -15.24 2.45
CA HIS A 37 11.54 -14.95 1.67
C HIS A 37 10.57 -14.13 2.51
N MET A 38 9.80 -13.25 1.86
CA MET A 38 8.75 -12.44 2.48
C MET A 38 7.53 -12.38 1.56
N THR A 39 6.33 -12.53 2.13
CA THR A 39 5.07 -12.46 1.38
C THR A 39 3.93 -12.03 2.29
N ASN A 40 2.89 -11.43 1.73
CA ASN A 40 1.63 -11.15 2.41
C ASN A 40 0.58 -12.26 2.22
N ILE A 41 0.93 -13.32 1.47
CA ILE A 41 0.08 -14.50 1.25
C ILE A 41 0.69 -15.66 2.05
N PRO A 42 -0.08 -16.40 2.89
CA PRO A 42 0.46 -17.54 3.62
C PRO A 42 1.04 -18.56 2.64
N PRO A 43 2.30 -18.98 2.82
CA PRO A 43 2.91 -19.99 1.95
C PRO A 43 2.16 -21.33 2.12
N VAL A 44 1.75 -21.89 0.98
CA VAL A 44 1.08 -23.19 0.92
C VAL A 44 2.16 -24.26 0.99
N GLN A 45 2.36 -24.85 2.16
CA GLN A 45 3.31 -25.93 2.46
C GLN A 45 4.80 -25.52 2.41
N SER A 46 5.34 -25.15 3.55
CA SER A 46 6.76 -25.30 3.83
C SER A 46 6.91 -25.96 5.19
N ASN A 47 7.78 -26.97 5.28
CA ASN A 47 8.25 -27.54 6.55
C ASN A 47 9.23 -26.59 7.27
N GLU A 48 9.34 -25.36 6.79
CA GLU A 48 10.28 -24.34 7.25
C GLU A 48 9.63 -23.50 8.37
N LYS A 49 10.47 -23.04 9.28
CA LYS A 49 10.02 -22.19 10.38
C LYS A 49 9.62 -20.82 9.83
N ILE A 50 8.32 -20.54 9.84
CA ILE A 50 7.74 -19.29 9.34
C ILE A 50 7.64 -18.32 10.50
N ASP A 51 8.32 -17.17 10.39
CA ASP A 51 8.17 -16.06 11.31
C ASP A 51 7.01 -15.16 10.84
N ILE A 52 6.02 -14.97 11.71
CA ILE A 52 4.86 -14.14 11.43
C ILE A 52 5.12 -12.75 12.01
N ILE A 53 5.24 -11.75 11.14
CA ILE A 53 5.35 -10.35 11.53
C ILE A 53 3.94 -9.73 11.51
N ALA A 54 3.27 -9.73 12.66
CA ALA A 54 2.00 -9.04 12.81
C ALA A 54 2.26 -7.53 12.97
N ILE A 55 1.81 -6.73 12.01
CA ILE A 55 1.86 -5.27 12.10
C ILE A 55 0.69 -4.84 12.99
N LYS A 56 0.97 -4.55 14.28
CA LYS A 56 -0.04 -3.90 15.14
C LYS A 56 -0.26 -2.48 14.64
N PRO A 57 -1.53 -2.07 14.43
CA PRO A 57 -1.81 -0.66 14.15
C PRO A 57 -1.31 0.19 15.34
N PRO A 58 -0.71 1.37 15.10
CA PRO A 58 -0.27 2.25 16.15
C PRO A 58 -1.47 2.67 17.00
N GLN A 59 -1.34 2.57 18.32
CA GLN A 59 -2.33 3.11 19.26
C GLN A 59 -2.29 4.64 19.16
N ILE A 60 -3.41 5.23 18.79
CA ILE A 60 -3.59 6.68 18.73
C ILE A 60 -3.66 7.20 20.17
N VAL A 61 -2.56 7.77 20.66
CA VAL A 61 -2.57 8.63 21.85
C VAL A 61 -2.87 10.04 21.35
N GLY A 62 -3.96 10.59 21.84
CA GLY A 62 -4.59 11.87 21.56
C GLY A 62 -3.79 12.91 20.76
N GLU A 63 -4.31 13.23 19.61
CA GLU A 63 -3.85 14.30 18.72
C GLU A 63 -4.30 15.66 19.25
N PRO A 64 -3.42 16.70 19.28
CA PRO A 64 -3.90 18.07 19.41
C PRO A 64 -4.55 18.47 18.08
N GLU A 65 -5.81 18.91 18.13
CA GLU A 65 -6.51 19.50 16.99
C GLU A 65 -5.79 20.76 16.49
N ILE A 66 -5.02 20.60 15.41
CA ILE A 66 -4.54 21.73 14.64
C ILE A 66 -5.52 21.91 13.49
N ASN A 67 -6.37 22.93 13.60
CA ASN A 67 -7.28 23.36 12.55
C ASN A 67 -6.48 23.93 11.37
N PHE A 68 -6.15 23.07 10.40
CA PHE A 68 -5.78 23.52 9.07
C PHE A 68 -7.05 23.66 8.24
N THR A 69 -7.41 24.89 7.90
CA THR A 69 -8.43 25.17 6.89
C THR A 69 -7.87 24.69 5.55
N GLU A 70 -8.25 23.48 5.15
CA GLU A 70 -7.94 22.93 3.83
C GLU A 70 -8.71 23.72 2.78
N PRO A 71 -8.09 24.23 1.68
CA PRO A 71 -8.84 24.84 0.61
C PRO A 71 -9.82 23.80 0.04
N GLU A 72 -11.10 24.17 -0.09
CA GLU A 72 -12.14 23.35 -0.69
C GLU A 72 -11.77 22.98 -2.13
N VAL A 73 -11.13 21.82 -2.30
CA VAL A 73 -10.92 21.22 -3.61
C VAL A 73 -12.25 20.58 -4.04
N SER A 74 -12.82 21.08 -5.12
CA SER A 74 -14.06 20.62 -5.74
C SER A 74 -14.15 19.08 -5.77
N SER A 75 -15.31 18.52 -5.44
CA SER A 75 -15.54 17.08 -5.36
C SER A 75 -15.23 16.31 -6.67
N ALA A 76 -15.25 17.00 -7.81
CA ALA A 76 -14.85 16.44 -9.11
C ALA A 76 -13.34 16.12 -9.21
N SER A 77 -12.48 16.81 -8.45
CA SER A 77 -11.02 16.59 -8.46
C SER A 77 -10.59 15.36 -7.63
N LYS A 78 -11.48 14.82 -6.78
CA LYS A 78 -11.17 13.65 -5.92
C LYS A 78 -11.20 12.32 -6.65
N SER A 79 -11.75 12.26 -7.86
CA SER A 79 -11.88 11.02 -8.64
C SER A 79 -10.78 10.82 -9.70
N VAL A 80 -9.88 11.76 -9.85
CA VAL A 80 -8.82 11.72 -10.86
C VAL A 80 -7.46 12.06 -10.26
N THR A 81 -6.41 11.51 -10.87
CA THR A 81 -5.01 11.82 -10.59
C THR A 81 -4.31 12.12 -11.91
N GLU A 82 -3.69 13.27 -12.02
CA GLU A 82 -2.84 13.59 -13.16
C GLU A 82 -1.62 12.67 -13.16
N VAL A 83 -1.29 12.11 -14.32
CA VAL A 83 -0.15 11.20 -14.51
C VAL A 83 0.68 11.68 -15.70
N SER A 84 1.94 11.28 -15.75
CA SER A 84 2.75 11.45 -16.97
C SER A 84 2.75 10.17 -17.76
N ILE A 85 2.45 10.24 -19.05
CA ILE A 85 2.53 9.08 -19.95
C ILE A 85 3.66 9.33 -20.93
N ILE A 86 4.74 8.56 -20.77
CA ILE A 86 5.95 8.65 -21.60
C ILE A 86 6.08 7.32 -22.32
N GLU A 87 6.00 7.35 -23.65
CA GLU A 87 5.88 6.14 -24.46
C GLU A 87 4.66 5.31 -24.00
N ASN A 88 4.85 4.16 -23.40
CA ASN A 88 3.80 3.30 -22.85
C ASN A 88 3.88 3.21 -21.32
N HIS A 89 4.67 4.05 -20.66
CA HIS A 89 4.85 4.08 -19.22
C HIS A 89 3.89 5.08 -18.58
N VAL A 90 3.05 4.61 -17.67
CA VAL A 90 2.16 5.46 -16.86
C VAL A 90 2.86 5.78 -15.55
N ILE A 91 3.32 7.02 -15.40
CA ILE A 91 4.09 7.48 -14.24
C ILE A 91 3.16 8.28 -13.33
N VAL A 92 3.00 7.80 -12.12
CA VAL A 92 2.00 8.27 -11.14
C VAL A 92 2.68 9.00 -10.01
N PRO A 93 2.26 10.23 -9.65
CA PRO A 93 2.75 10.93 -8.46
C PRO A 93 2.22 10.23 -7.20
N VAL A 94 3.15 9.90 -6.30
CA VAL A 94 2.89 9.16 -5.08
C VAL A 94 3.51 9.88 -3.90
N THR A 95 2.75 10.04 -2.83
CA THR A 95 3.29 10.54 -1.56
C THR A 95 3.54 9.37 -0.62
N LEU A 96 4.77 9.27 -0.13
CA LEU A 96 5.19 8.25 0.84
C LEU A 96 5.49 8.89 2.18
N SER A 97 5.16 8.19 3.27
CA SER A 97 5.67 8.54 4.60
C SER A 97 6.34 7.35 5.28
N TYR A 98 7.41 7.66 6.01
CA TYR A 98 8.12 6.73 6.86
C TYR A 98 8.60 7.49 8.10
N LYS A 99 8.14 7.08 9.29
CA LYS A 99 8.33 7.80 10.54
C LYS A 99 7.94 9.28 10.38
N LEU A 100 8.81 10.21 10.69
CA LEU A 100 8.55 11.66 10.57
C LEU A 100 8.85 12.23 9.18
N LYS A 101 9.21 11.40 8.21
CA LYS A 101 9.58 11.86 6.88
C LYS A 101 8.47 11.59 5.88
N LYS A 102 8.12 12.63 5.11
CA LYS A 102 7.14 12.55 4.02
C LYS A 102 7.79 13.11 2.75
N ILE A 103 7.67 12.39 1.64
CA ILE A 103 8.20 12.83 0.33
C ILE A 103 7.19 12.50 -0.77
N GLN A 104 7.25 13.27 -1.83
CA GLN A 104 6.56 12.99 -3.09
C GLN A 104 7.57 12.44 -4.09
N ILE A 105 7.17 11.41 -4.81
CA ILE A 105 7.97 10.69 -5.81
C ILE A 105 7.08 10.29 -6.98
N ASN A 106 7.69 9.79 -8.05
CA ASN A 106 7.00 9.28 -9.21
C ASN A 106 7.21 7.77 -9.34
N LEU A 107 6.14 6.99 -9.38
CA LEU A 107 6.21 5.53 -9.56
C LEU A 107 5.60 5.11 -10.89
N LEU A 108 6.22 4.15 -11.55
CA LEU A 108 5.64 3.48 -12.71
C LEU A 108 4.48 2.59 -12.24
N LEU A 109 3.29 2.76 -12.81
CA LEU A 109 2.15 1.87 -12.58
C LEU A 109 2.46 0.50 -13.17
N ASP A 110 2.60 -0.51 -12.31
CA ASP A 110 3.00 -1.85 -12.72
C ASP A 110 2.12 -2.93 -12.08
N THR A 111 1.15 -3.43 -12.85
CA THR A 111 0.26 -4.53 -12.42
C THR A 111 0.97 -5.90 -12.38
N GLY A 112 2.16 -6.02 -12.95
CA GLY A 112 3.00 -7.21 -12.87
C GLY A 112 3.80 -7.30 -11.57
N SER A 113 3.96 -6.19 -10.86
CA SER A 113 4.66 -6.15 -9.58
C SER A 113 3.69 -6.46 -8.43
N SER A 114 4.02 -7.44 -7.59
CA SER A 114 3.20 -7.79 -6.41
C SER A 114 3.20 -6.71 -5.34
N ASN A 115 4.32 -6.01 -5.18
CA ASN A 115 4.52 -4.99 -4.14
C ASN A 115 5.07 -3.70 -4.75
N ILE A 116 4.90 -2.59 -4.00
CA ILE A 116 5.64 -1.38 -4.29
C ILE A 116 7.13 -1.69 -4.24
N THR A 117 7.87 -1.16 -5.20
CA THR A 117 9.34 -1.28 -5.25
C THR A 117 9.93 0.11 -5.38
N LEU A 118 10.93 0.42 -4.55
CA LEU A 118 11.60 1.72 -4.53
C LEU A 118 13.06 1.57 -4.95
N HIS A 119 13.56 2.49 -5.73
CA HIS A 119 14.99 2.60 -5.95
C HIS A 119 15.67 3.02 -4.64
N ARG A 120 16.89 2.54 -4.39
CA ARG A 120 17.62 2.76 -3.13
C ARG A 120 17.85 4.24 -2.78
N ASN A 121 18.01 5.10 -3.76
CA ASN A 121 18.12 6.55 -3.54
C ASN A 121 16.86 7.14 -2.86
N ILE A 122 15.68 6.58 -3.10
CA ILE A 122 14.42 6.98 -2.47
C ILE A 122 14.38 6.55 -1.01
N ALA A 123 14.80 5.33 -0.71
CA ALA A 123 14.93 4.88 0.68
C ALA A 123 15.89 5.79 1.48
N LYS A 124 17.00 6.24 0.86
CA LYS A 124 17.91 7.22 1.47
C LYS A 124 17.22 8.58 1.69
N LYS A 125 16.45 9.10 0.71
CA LYS A 125 15.67 10.34 0.86
C LYS A 125 14.63 10.26 1.98
N LEU A 126 13.98 9.10 2.14
CA LEU A 126 13.04 8.80 3.24
C LEU A 126 13.72 8.60 4.58
N LYS A 127 15.05 8.50 4.62
CA LYS A 127 15.84 8.14 5.81
C LYS A 127 15.41 6.81 6.43
N VAL A 128 15.18 5.80 5.57
CA VAL A 128 14.88 4.44 6.02
C VAL A 128 16.08 3.90 6.79
N ILE A 129 15.86 3.47 8.04
CA ILE A 129 16.89 2.95 8.95
C ILE A 129 16.65 1.49 9.34
N GLU A 130 15.41 1.02 9.23
CA GLU A 130 15.04 -0.36 9.57
C GLU A 130 14.57 -1.05 8.29
N THR A 131 15.33 -2.06 7.85
CA THR A 131 15.01 -2.85 6.66
C THR A 131 15.03 -4.33 7.00
N LEU A 132 14.24 -5.09 6.25
CA LEU A 132 14.19 -6.54 6.23
C LEU A 132 15.00 -7.00 5.01
N LYS A 133 16.06 -7.76 5.21
CA LYS A 133 16.84 -8.31 4.10
C LYS A 133 16.09 -9.48 3.46
N GLY A 134 16.13 -9.58 2.14
CA GLY A 134 15.49 -10.62 1.38
C GLY A 134 15.86 -10.59 -0.09
N SER A 135 15.11 -11.30 -0.91
CA SER A 135 15.23 -11.27 -2.35
C SER A 135 13.85 -11.12 -2.99
N ILE A 136 13.81 -10.54 -4.18
CA ILE A 136 12.61 -10.48 -5.00
C ILE A 136 12.88 -11.21 -6.32
N ARG A 137 11.83 -11.83 -6.85
CA ARG A 137 11.88 -12.44 -8.18
C ARG A 137 11.44 -11.41 -9.21
N VAL A 138 12.29 -11.14 -10.17
CA VAL A 138 11.98 -10.27 -11.33
C VAL A 138 11.28 -11.06 -12.43
N ALA A 139 10.71 -10.36 -13.42
CA ALA A 139 9.92 -10.96 -14.50
C ALA A 139 10.67 -12.04 -15.27
N GLY A 140 11.99 -11.97 -15.39
CA GLY A 140 12.84 -13.01 -15.98
C GLY A 140 13.04 -14.26 -15.13
N GLY A 141 12.47 -14.33 -13.92
CA GLY A 141 12.61 -15.45 -12.99
C GLY A 141 13.87 -15.40 -12.12
N GLU A 142 14.77 -14.45 -12.35
CA GLU A 142 15.96 -14.22 -11.56
C GLU A 142 15.60 -13.68 -10.17
N LEU A 143 16.38 -14.10 -9.16
CA LEU A 143 16.30 -13.56 -7.80
C LEU A 143 17.36 -12.48 -7.65
N ILE A 144 16.93 -11.29 -7.27
CA ILE A 144 17.82 -10.18 -6.96
C ILE A 144 17.73 -9.82 -5.48
N ASP A 145 18.85 -9.38 -4.91
CA ASP A 145 18.89 -8.91 -3.55
C ASP A 145 17.98 -7.69 -3.37
N ALA A 146 17.16 -7.73 -2.34
CA ALA A 146 16.25 -6.66 -1.99
C ALA A 146 16.17 -6.49 -0.48
N GLU A 147 15.83 -5.29 -0.07
CA GLU A 147 15.45 -5.00 1.30
C GLU A 147 13.97 -4.66 1.34
N GLY A 148 13.29 -5.01 2.42
CA GLY A 148 11.90 -4.62 2.64
C GLY A 148 11.81 -3.48 3.64
N VAL A 149 10.85 -2.57 3.46
CA VAL A 149 10.49 -1.53 4.44
C VAL A 149 8.98 -1.45 4.56
N ILE A 150 8.48 -1.24 5.77
CA ILE A 150 7.07 -0.93 5.99
C ILE A 150 6.93 0.58 5.96
N LEU A 151 6.19 1.08 4.96
CA LEU A 151 5.85 2.50 4.84
C LEU A 151 4.62 2.80 5.71
N ASP A 152 4.66 3.90 6.48
CA ASP A 152 3.52 4.29 7.32
C ASP A 152 2.31 4.63 6.47
N THR A 153 2.51 5.41 5.40
CA THR A 153 1.46 5.72 4.43
C THR A 153 1.98 5.76 3.00
N VAL A 154 1.11 5.36 2.09
CA VAL A 154 1.26 5.54 0.64
C VAL A 154 -0.01 6.19 0.13
N THR A 155 0.11 7.38 -0.47
CA THR A 155 -1.03 8.13 -1.01
C THR A 155 -0.89 8.31 -2.51
N VAL A 156 -1.94 7.96 -3.24
CA VAL A 156 -2.04 8.14 -4.69
C VAL A 156 -3.40 8.77 -5.01
N GLY A 157 -3.40 10.01 -5.45
CA GLY A 157 -4.64 10.77 -5.65
C GLY A 157 -5.51 10.76 -4.39
N PRO A 158 -6.78 10.31 -4.48
CA PRO A 158 -7.70 10.29 -3.35
C PRO A 158 -7.46 9.15 -2.35
N HIS A 159 -6.59 8.21 -2.66
CA HIS A 159 -6.44 6.98 -1.91
C HIS A 159 -5.17 6.94 -1.06
N THR A 160 -5.34 6.57 0.21
CA THR A 160 -4.22 6.37 1.14
C THR A 160 -4.31 4.99 1.76
N LYS A 161 -3.18 4.26 1.73
CA LYS A 161 -3.01 3.00 2.46
C LYS A 161 -1.92 3.16 3.51
N LYS A 162 -2.11 2.47 4.63
CA LYS A 162 -1.16 2.47 5.76
C LYS A 162 -0.43 1.13 5.84
N ASN A 163 0.76 1.16 6.42
CA ASN A 163 1.56 -0.03 6.75
C ASN A 163 1.82 -0.94 5.54
N LEU A 164 2.20 -0.35 4.41
CA LEU A 164 2.49 -1.09 3.19
C LEU A 164 3.94 -1.53 3.11
N LEU A 165 4.15 -2.80 2.79
CA LEU A 165 5.47 -3.31 2.43
C LEU A 165 5.92 -2.73 1.09
N ALA A 166 7.13 -2.19 1.06
CA ALA A 166 7.83 -1.82 -0.17
C ALA A 166 9.19 -2.52 -0.23
N GLY A 167 9.52 -3.05 -1.39
CA GLY A 167 10.87 -3.53 -1.69
C GLY A 167 11.81 -2.37 -1.99
N ILE A 168 13.08 -2.52 -1.64
CA ILE A 168 14.15 -1.56 -1.97
C ILE A 168 15.17 -2.31 -2.80
N ILE A 169 15.43 -1.83 -4.01
CA ILE A 169 16.39 -2.44 -4.94
C ILE A 169 17.41 -1.41 -5.43
N GLU A 170 18.57 -1.90 -5.83
CA GLU A 170 19.49 -1.11 -6.66
C GLU A 170 18.97 -1.07 -8.09
N HIS A 171 18.90 0.11 -8.67
CA HIS A 171 18.64 0.28 -10.08
C HIS A 171 19.98 0.36 -10.83
N ASN A 172 20.36 -0.73 -11.50
CA ASN A 172 21.62 -0.83 -12.24
C ASN A 172 21.45 -0.65 -13.75
N GLY A 173 20.25 -0.29 -14.20
CA GLY A 173 19.92 -0.07 -15.60
C GLY A 173 20.20 1.37 -16.07
N PRO A 174 19.83 1.71 -17.32
CA PRO A 174 19.80 3.08 -17.82
C PRO A 174 18.96 3.99 -16.93
N ALA A 175 19.20 5.31 -17.01
CA ALA A 175 18.38 6.29 -16.29
C ALA A 175 16.91 6.17 -16.73
N VAL A 176 16.00 6.26 -15.76
CA VAL A 176 14.55 6.19 -15.97
C VAL A 176 13.88 7.38 -15.29
N ASP A 177 12.69 7.75 -15.78
CA ASP A 177 11.93 8.91 -15.30
C ASP A 177 11.03 8.60 -14.09
N TYR A 178 11.25 7.45 -13.42
CA TYR A 178 10.50 7.03 -12.25
C TYR A 178 11.41 6.53 -11.14
N ASP A 179 10.91 6.59 -9.92
CA ASP A 179 11.63 6.30 -8.67
C ASP A 179 11.43 4.85 -8.18
N GLY A 180 10.66 4.05 -8.91
CA GLY A 180 10.30 2.69 -8.56
C GLY A 180 8.97 2.27 -9.18
N LEU A 181 8.35 1.20 -8.66
CA LEU A 181 7.12 0.60 -9.18
C LEU A 181 5.96 0.75 -8.19
N LEU A 182 4.77 1.11 -8.68
CA LEU A 182 3.52 1.08 -7.95
C LEU A 182 2.83 -0.27 -8.18
N GLY A 183 2.97 -1.19 -7.23
CA GLY A 183 2.56 -2.58 -7.38
C GLY A 183 1.15 -2.90 -6.88
N MET A 184 0.76 -4.17 -7.04
CA MET A 184 -0.58 -4.68 -6.75
C MET A 184 -0.96 -4.64 -5.27
N ASN A 185 -0.01 -4.62 -4.32
CA ASN A 185 -0.35 -4.44 -2.90
C ASN A 185 -1.05 -3.10 -2.62
N PHE A 186 -0.86 -2.09 -3.48
CA PHE A 186 -1.66 -0.88 -3.48
C PHE A 186 -2.85 -0.99 -4.44
N LEU A 187 -2.60 -1.30 -5.72
CA LEU A 187 -3.55 -1.18 -6.83
C LEU A 187 -4.77 -2.11 -6.71
N LYS A 188 -4.59 -3.35 -6.23
CA LYS A 188 -5.66 -4.39 -6.19
C LYS A 188 -6.94 -4.00 -5.44
N ASN A 189 -6.88 -2.97 -4.60
CA ASN A 189 -8.01 -2.55 -3.77
C ASN A 189 -8.87 -1.47 -4.43
N TYR A 190 -8.46 -1.00 -5.61
CA TYR A 190 -9.12 0.11 -6.28
C TYR A 190 -9.44 -0.26 -7.71
N GLN A 191 -10.60 0.19 -8.18
CA GLN A 191 -10.93 0.16 -9.59
C GLN A 191 -10.48 1.46 -10.21
N TYR A 192 -9.77 1.39 -11.34
CA TYR A 192 -9.29 2.57 -12.05
C TYR A 192 -9.27 2.35 -13.55
N THR A 193 -9.27 3.45 -14.29
CA THR A 193 -9.14 3.49 -15.74
C THR A 193 -8.04 4.48 -16.11
N ILE A 194 -7.19 4.13 -17.05
CA ILE A 194 -6.15 5.02 -17.58
C ILE A 194 -6.72 5.72 -18.80
N ASP A 195 -6.80 7.04 -18.72
CA ASP A 195 -7.17 7.93 -19.81
C ASP A 195 -5.87 8.45 -20.45
N PHE A 196 -5.45 7.78 -21.52
CA PHE A 196 -4.18 8.07 -22.20
C PHE A 196 -4.18 9.44 -22.89
N ASP A 197 -5.31 9.84 -23.45
CA ASP A 197 -5.43 11.10 -24.19
C ASP A 197 -5.30 12.33 -23.28
N ASN A 198 -5.90 12.23 -22.08
CA ASN A 198 -5.90 13.33 -21.11
C ASN A 198 -4.82 13.18 -20.03
N GLN A 199 -4.04 12.10 -20.05
CA GLN A 199 -3.02 11.76 -19.05
C GLN A 199 -3.60 11.74 -17.61
N LEU A 200 -4.69 11.01 -17.44
CA LEU A 200 -5.39 10.90 -16.16
C LEU A 200 -5.52 9.44 -15.73
N LEU A 201 -5.33 9.20 -14.45
CA LEU A 201 -5.78 7.99 -13.76
C LEU A 201 -7.13 8.31 -13.10
N ARG A 202 -8.20 7.70 -13.61
CA ARG A 202 -9.58 7.86 -13.11
C ARG A 202 -9.89 6.76 -12.13
N TRP A 203 -10.26 7.15 -10.92
CA TRP A 203 -10.67 6.22 -9.87
C TRP A 203 -12.18 6.01 -9.94
N ASN A 204 -12.58 4.76 -10.16
CA ASN A 204 -13.99 4.37 -10.19
C ASN A 204 -14.46 4.12 -8.74
N GLN A 205 -15.68 4.56 -8.45
CA GLN A 205 -16.33 4.33 -7.15
C GLN A 205 -16.89 2.91 -7.05
#